data_c5592763afae1a0ed913f6fb0ad31d59
#
_entry.id   c5592763afae1a0ed913f6fb0ad31d59
#
_cell.length_a   1.000
_cell.length_b   1.000
_cell.length_c   1.000
_cell.angle_alpha   90.00
_cell.angle_beta   90.00
_cell.angle_gamma   90.00
#
_symmetry.space_group_name_H-M   'P 1'
#
loop_
_entity.id
_entity.type
_entity.pdbx_description
1 polymer ?
#
loop_
_entity_poly.entity_id
_entity_poly.type
_entity_poly.pdbx_seq_one_letter_code
_entity_poly.pdbx_strand_id
1 'polypeptide(L)'
;MIVGRCANFILRGRDPNKDQSYFLSLMRPDQIARAVFPLGDLLKPEVRVLAEKYGLPTARKKDSQGICFIGQVKMSDFLRHYLPDKPGKIVDTEGRTLGTHNG
;
A
#
# COMPACT_ATOMS: atom_id res chain seq x y z
N MET A 1 -1.21 -2.02 -7.33
CA MET A 1 -0.54 -3.15 -6.67
C MET A 1 0.29 -3.88 -7.71
N ILE A 2 1.57 -4.04 -7.45
CA ILE A 2 2.52 -4.68 -8.37
C ILE A 2 3.00 -5.95 -7.69
N VAL A 3 2.63 -7.10 -8.21
CA VAL A 3 2.95 -8.43 -7.64
C VAL A 3 3.25 -9.37 -8.79
N GLY A 4 4.21 -10.26 -8.62
CA GLY A 4 4.51 -11.36 -9.54
C GLY A 4 3.86 -12.67 -9.09
N ARG A 5 3.82 -13.66 -9.99
CA ARG A 5 3.33 -15.01 -9.70
C ARG A 5 4.27 -16.07 -10.31
N CYS A 6 4.54 -17.09 -9.53
CA CYS A 6 5.20 -18.30 -10.03
C CYS A 6 4.43 -19.52 -9.51
N ALA A 7 3.85 -20.30 -10.42
CA ALA A 7 2.98 -21.44 -10.09
C ALA A 7 1.87 -21.04 -9.09
N ASN A 8 1.88 -21.60 -7.89
CA ASN A 8 0.89 -21.34 -6.84
C ASN A 8 1.41 -20.38 -5.74
N PHE A 9 2.47 -19.62 -6.02
CA PHE A 9 3.08 -18.71 -5.08
C PHE A 9 2.93 -17.27 -5.56
N ILE A 10 2.78 -16.33 -4.62
CA ILE A 10 2.87 -14.90 -4.86
C ILE A 10 4.33 -14.50 -4.68
N LEU A 11 4.90 -13.91 -5.72
CA LEU A 11 6.23 -13.34 -5.66
C LEU A 11 6.15 -11.86 -5.29
N ARG A 12 7.17 -11.38 -4.62
CA ARG A 12 7.36 -9.95 -4.40
C ARG A 12 7.49 -9.23 -5.74
N GLY A 13 6.89 -8.06 -5.89
CA GLY A 13 7.04 -7.22 -7.07
C GLY A 13 8.47 -6.72 -7.25
N ARG A 14 8.87 -6.46 -8.49
CA ARG A 14 10.20 -5.91 -8.81
C ARG A 14 10.47 -4.54 -8.17
N ASP A 15 9.42 -3.73 -7.96
CA ASP A 15 9.55 -2.39 -7.37
C ASP A 15 9.64 -2.47 -5.84
N PRO A 16 10.81 -2.20 -5.22
CA PRO A 16 10.99 -2.28 -3.78
C PRO A 16 10.20 -1.19 -3.03
N ASN A 17 9.87 -0.07 -3.70
CA ASN A 17 9.14 1.04 -3.10
C ASN A 17 7.63 0.87 -3.18
N LYS A 18 7.14 -0.11 -3.94
CA LYS A 18 5.71 -0.30 -4.21
C LYS A 18 5.24 -1.75 -4.09
N ASP A 19 5.97 -2.56 -3.35
CA ASP A 19 5.52 -3.91 -3.04
C ASP A 19 4.34 -3.87 -2.07
N GLN A 20 3.26 -4.52 -2.46
CA GLN A 20 2.03 -4.64 -1.67
C GLN A 20 1.56 -6.10 -1.61
N SER A 21 2.47 -7.06 -1.79
CA SER A 21 2.17 -8.50 -1.75
C SER A 21 1.55 -8.94 -0.43
N TYR A 22 1.85 -8.24 0.67
CA TYR A 22 1.29 -8.52 2.00
C TYR A 22 -0.25 -8.45 2.06
N PHE A 23 -0.90 -7.66 1.21
CA PHE A 23 -2.36 -7.65 1.11
C PHE A 23 -2.96 -8.97 0.62
N LEU A 24 -2.14 -9.80 -0.03
CA LEU A 24 -2.55 -11.06 -0.62
C LEU A 24 -2.12 -12.27 0.22
N SER A 25 -1.60 -12.04 1.44
CA SER A 25 -1.05 -13.10 2.31
C SER A 25 -2.08 -14.17 2.69
N LEU A 26 -3.37 -13.85 2.67
CA LEU A 26 -4.45 -14.79 2.98
C LEU A 26 -5.05 -15.48 1.76
N MET A 27 -4.52 -15.25 0.56
CA MET A 27 -5.00 -15.93 -0.64
C MET A 27 -4.61 -17.41 -0.62
N ARG A 28 -5.59 -18.26 -0.93
CA ARG A 28 -5.35 -19.69 -1.07
C ARG A 28 -4.71 -20.04 -2.43
N PRO A 29 -4.00 -21.18 -2.54
CA PRO A 29 -3.34 -21.58 -3.78
C PRO A 29 -4.28 -21.66 -5.00
N ASP A 30 -5.53 -22.09 -4.81
CA ASP A 30 -6.54 -22.16 -5.87
C ASP A 30 -6.95 -20.75 -6.36
N GLN A 31 -6.97 -19.76 -5.50
CA GLN A 31 -7.23 -18.37 -5.87
C GLN A 31 -6.04 -17.76 -6.60
N ILE A 32 -4.82 -18.03 -6.12
CA ILE A 32 -3.57 -17.57 -6.75
C ILE A 32 -3.44 -18.16 -8.16
N ALA A 33 -3.81 -19.42 -8.36
CA ALA A 33 -3.76 -20.07 -9.66
C ALA A 33 -4.61 -19.37 -10.73
N ARG A 34 -5.69 -18.70 -10.32
CA ARG A 34 -6.60 -17.96 -11.22
C ARG A 34 -6.26 -16.48 -11.36
N ALA A 35 -5.34 -15.95 -10.54
CA ALA A 35 -4.96 -14.55 -10.57
C ALA A 35 -3.92 -14.27 -11.66
N VAL A 36 -3.96 -13.06 -12.23
CA VAL A 36 -2.95 -12.55 -13.17
C VAL A 36 -2.37 -11.27 -12.59
N PHE A 37 -1.06 -11.16 -12.60
CA PHE A 37 -0.32 -10.01 -12.07
C PHE A 37 0.56 -9.38 -13.17
N PRO A 38 -0.03 -8.66 -14.16
CA PRO A 38 0.68 -8.19 -15.35
C PRO A 38 1.72 -7.12 -15.07
N LEU A 39 1.71 -6.51 -13.89
CA LEU A 39 2.61 -5.42 -13.51
C LEU A 39 3.74 -5.85 -12.58
N GLY A 40 3.87 -7.14 -12.29
CA GLY A 40 4.83 -7.66 -11.31
C GLY A 40 6.28 -7.34 -11.62
N ASP A 41 6.63 -7.33 -12.91
CA ASP A 41 7.99 -7.09 -13.41
C ASP A 41 8.27 -5.63 -13.80
N LEU A 42 7.35 -4.71 -13.50
CA LEU A 42 7.46 -3.30 -13.85
C LEU A 42 7.69 -2.44 -12.60
N LEU A 43 8.52 -1.42 -12.74
CA LEU A 43 8.63 -0.35 -11.75
C LEU A 43 7.45 0.61 -11.86
N LYS A 44 7.06 1.23 -10.77
CA LYS A 44 5.93 2.18 -10.76
C LYS A 44 6.04 3.32 -11.78
N PRO A 45 7.22 3.92 -12.00
CA PRO A 45 7.40 4.91 -13.08
C PRO A 45 7.14 4.33 -14.47
N GLU A 46 7.60 3.09 -14.75
CA GLU A 46 7.36 2.43 -16.04
C GLU A 46 5.86 2.20 -16.28
N VAL A 47 5.13 1.78 -15.23
CA VAL A 47 3.66 1.64 -15.30
C VAL A 47 2.98 2.96 -15.62
N ARG A 48 3.44 4.09 -15.07
CA ARG A 48 2.89 5.42 -15.38
C ARG A 48 3.14 5.83 -16.81
N VAL A 49 4.34 5.60 -17.33
CA VAL A 49 4.67 5.86 -18.75
C VAL A 49 3.77 5.04 -19.67
N LEU A 50 3.57 3.76 -19.37
CA LEU A 50 2.66 2.91 -20.15
C LEU A 50 1.21 3.41 -20.05
N ALA A 51 0.75 3.80 -18.88
CA ALA A 51 -0.59 4.34 -18.71
C ALA A 51 -0.81 5.64 -19.53
N GLU A 52 0.18 6.51 -19.57
CA GLU A 52 0.14 7.72 -20.41
C GLU A 52 0.14 7.35 -21.91
N LYS A 53 1.01 6.43 -22.33
CA LYS A 53 1.08 5.94 -23.72
C LYS A 53 -0.26 5.39 -24.22
N TYR A 54 -0.99 4.68 -23.33
CA TYR A 54 -2.30 4.12 -23.65
C TYR A 54 -3.47 5.07 -23.36
N GLY A 55 -3.20 6.33 -23.00
CA GLY A 55 -4.23 7.33 -22.75
C GLY A 55 -5.15 7.03 -21.56
N LEU A 56 -4.66 6.29 -20.57
CA LEU A 56 -5.49 5.94 -19.40
C LEU A 56 -5.75 7.18 -18.54
N PRO A 57 -7.00 7.49 -18.19
CA PRO A 57 -7.35 8.67 -17.41
C PRO A 57 -6.73 8.70 -16.01
N THR A 58 -6.31 7.54 -15.51
CA THR A 58 -5.68 7.38 -14.20
C THR A 58 -4.16 7.53 -14.22
N ALA A 59 -3.53 7.73 -15.39
CA ALA A 59 -2.07 7.79 -15.53
C ALA A 59 -1.41 8.80 -14.58
N ARG A 60 -2.02 9.98 -14.41
CA ARG A 60 -1.53 11.07 -13.53
C ARG A 60 -2.18 11.11 -12.16
N LYS A 61 -3.07 10.16 -11.85
CA LYS A 61 -3.72 10.11 -10.54
C LYS A 61 -2.67 9.82 -9.47
N LYS A 62 -2.67 10.64 -8.40
CA LYS A 62 -1.84 10.36 -7.20
C LYS A 62 -2.25 9.02 -6.59
N ASP A 63 -1.26 8.33 -6.02
CA ASP A 63 -1.54 7.11 -5.28
C ASP A 63 -2.49 7.42 -4.12
N SER A 64 -3.42 6.52 -3.86
CA SER A 64 -4.32 6.65 -2.72
C SER A 64 -3.51 6.61 -1.42
N GLN A 65 -3.68 7.63 -0.61
CA GLN A 65 -3.15 7.71 0.75
C GLN A 65 -4.35 7.68 1.69
N GLY A 66 -4.52 6.60 2.41
CA GLY A 66 -5.64 6.45 3.33
C GLY A 66 -6.07 5.00 3.51
N ILE A 67 -7.09 4.80 4.33
CA ILE A 67 -7.67 3.49 4.57
C ILE A 67 -8.45 3.07 3.32
N CYS A 68 -8.05 1.93 2.71
CA CYS A 68 -8.81 1.33 1.62
C CYS A 68 -10.25 1.05 2.09
N PHE A 69 -11.23 1.33 1.22
CA PHE A 69 -12.67 1.12 1.42
C PHE A 69 -13.43 2.16 2.27
N ILE A 70 -12.77 3.07 2.97
CA ILE A 70 -13.44 4.11 3.78
C ILE A 70 -13.55 5.45 3.01
N GLY A 71 -12.96 5.54 1.82
CA GLY A 71 -12.98 6.75 1.00
C GLY A 71 -11.86 7.74 1.36
N GLN A 72 -12.06 9.03 1.04
CA GLN A 72 -11.05 10.08 1.28
C GLN A 72 -11.18 10.67 2.70
N VAL A 73 -11.13 9.82 3.71
CA VAL A 73 -11.13 10.24 5.11
C VAL A 73 -9.69 10.23 5.63
N LYS A 74 -9.27 11.28 6.28
CA LYS A 74 -7.97 11.28 6.97
C LYS A 74 -8.03 10.28 8.12
N MET A 75 -7.00 9.45 8.25
CA MET A 75 -6.91 8.44 9.31
C MET A 75 -7.14 9.03 10.70
N SER A 76 -6.53 10.19 10.99
CA SER A 76 -6.69 10.87 12.26
C SER A 76 -8.15 11.24 12.57
N ASP A 77 -8.88 11.73 11.56
CA ASP A 77 -10.27 12.15 11.74
C ASP A 77 -11.20 10.94 11.94
N PHE A 78 -10.89 9.83 11.27
CA PHE A 78 -11.59 8.56 11.48
C PHE A 78 -11.34 8.01 12.89
N LEU A 79 -10.08 7.98 13.33
CA LEU A 79 -9.71 7.41 14.62
C LEU A 79 -10.27 8.23 15.80
N ARG A 80 -10.37 9.56 15.68
CA ARG A 80 -10.96 10.41 16.72
C ARG A 80 -12.42 10.08 17.06
N HIS A 81 -13.15 9.46 16.15
CA HIS A 81 -14.50 8.98 16.43
C HIS A 81 -14.55 7.82 17.43
N TYR A 82 -13.48 7.06 17.53
CA TYR A 82 -13.39 5.84 18.35
C TYR A 82 -12.40 5.95 19.50
N LEU A 83 -11.39 6.80 19.33
CA LEU A 83 -10.29 6.95 20.28
C LEU A 83 -10.14 8.43 20.64
N PRO A 84 -10.17 8.79 21.93
CA PRO A 84 -9.87 10.16 22.34
C PRO A 84 -8.41 10.51 22.04
N ASP A 85 -8.16 11.76 21.68
CA ASP A 85 -6.80 12.27 21.54
C ASP A 85 -6.08 12.15 22.90
N LYS A 86 -4.99 11.39 22.93
CA LYS A 86 -4.14 11.20 24.10
C LYS A 86 -2.70 11.53 23.75
N PRO A 87 -2.28 12.80 23.91
CA PRO A 87 -0.92 13.19 23.62
C PRO A 87 0.10 12.38 24.42
N GLY A 88 1.20 12.03 23.78
CA GLY A 88 2.26 11.27 24.43
C GLY A 88 3.63 11.55 23.80
N LYS A 89 4.67 11.00 24.42
CA LYS A 89 6.04 11.08 23.93
C LYS A 89 6.35 9.94 22.97
N ILE A 90 7.04 10.24 21.88
CA ILE A 90 7.68 9.26 21.02
C ILE A 90 9.08 9.06 21.55
N VAL A 91 9.43 7.84 21.94
CA VAL A 91 10.75 7.52 22.50
C VAL A 91 11.43 6.45 21.67
N ASP A 92 12.78 6.46 21.65
CA ASP A 92 13.57 5.39 21.07
C ASP A 92 13.71 4.18 22.05
N THR A 93 14.42 3.16 21.63
CA THR A 93 14.68 1.96 22.43
C THR A 93 15.53 2.23 23.69
N GLU A 94 16.20 3.36 23.76
CA GLU A 94 17.02 3.81 24.90
C GLU A 94 16.25 4.76 25.83
N GLY A 95 14.98 5.06 25.52
CA GLY A 95 14.11 5.93 26.32
C GLY A 95 14.28 7.43 26.04
N ARG A 96 15.07 7.83 25.04
CA ARG A 96 15.24 9.25 24.68
C ARG A 96 14.00 9.73 23.92
N THR A 97 13.52 10.90 24.27
CA THR A 97 12.37 11.51 23.60
C THR A 97 12.77 12.03 22.21
N LEU A 98 12.15 11.50 21.18
CA LEU A 98 12.33 11.91 19.78
C LEU A 98 11.29 12.93 19.33
N GLY A 99 10.14 13.00 20.00
CA GLY A 99 9.06 13.92 19.66
C GLY A 99 7.81 13.66 20.48
N THR A 100 6.69 14.23 20.01
CA THR A 100 5.36 14.03 20.61
C THR A 100 4.35 13.62 19.54
N HIS A 101 3.34 12.85 19.93
CA HIS A 101 2.16 12.55 19.12
C HIS A 101 0.89 13.06 19.80
N ASN A 102 -0.17 13.24 19.04
CA ASN A 102 -1.44 13.76 19.54
C ASN A 102 -2.45 12.67 19.97
N GLY A 103 -2.10 11.42 19.78
CA GLY A 103 -2.95 10.27 20.03
C GLY A 103 -2.95 9.31 18.88
#